data_8a7efc4c16b0302f63f24367603b0b0c
#
_entry.id   8a7efc4c16b0302f63f24367603b0b0c
#
_cell.length_a   1.000
_cell.length_b   1.000
_cell.length_c   1.000
_cell.angle_alpha   90.00
_cell.angle_beta   90.00
_cell.angle_gamma   90.00
#
_symmetry.space_group_name_H-M   'P 1'
#
loop_
_entity.id
_entity.type
_entity.pdbx_description
1 polymer ?
#
loop_
_entity_poly.entity_id
_entity_poly.type
_entity_poly.pdbx_seq_one_letter_code
_entity_poly.pdbx_strand_id
1 'polypeptide(L)'
;RTTLVLLVLAILLGGFVYLYEFQFKSQQEQVKKKQQQLFSFKEEDVKNLKITTPSETITLERSPESSKTKWLMKSPDNVPANDGTVAYLLNLLETQKSERTLPATESQLGEFGLKQPQATIDITLNNQKQSKLVLGKQSFDNRFLYAQNQFAAKPDGNVEVVLVSKKFQDAINRSLSEWKAVEN
;
A
#
# COMPACT_ATOMS: atom_id res chain seq x y z
N ARG A 1 -23.05 26.85 -49.28
CA ARG A 1 -22.87 27.53 -47.98
C ARG A 1 -23.17 26.57 -46.81
N THR A 2 -24.22 25.75 -46.84
CA THR A 2 -24.61 24.78 -45.81
C THR A 2 -23.59 23.66 -45.61
N THR A 3 -22.94 23.16 -46.64
CA THR A 3 -21.93 22.12 -46.57
C THR A 3 -20.65 22.59 -45.85
N LEU A 4 -20.26 23.84 -46.03
CA LEU A 4 -19.10 24.41 -45.36
C LEU A 4 -19.35 24.61 -43.86
N VAL A 5 -20.58 24.99 -43.47
CA VAL A 5 -21.00 25.10 -42.06
C VAL A 5 -21.01 23.73 -41.37
N LEU A 6 -21.51 22.69 -42.05
CA LEU A 6 -21.51 21.31 -41.54
C LEU A 6 -20.09 20.77 -41.35
N LEU A 7 -19.17 21.10 -42.26
CA LEU A 7 -17.79 20.67 -42.17
C LEU A 7 -17.04 21.35 -40.98
N VAL A 8 -17.28 22.63 -40.75
CA VAL A 8 -16.75 23.34 -39.57
C VAL A 8 -17.32 22.78 -38.26
N LEU A 9 -18.63 22.48 -38.24
CA LEU A 9 -19.27 21.85 -37.07
C LEU A 9 -18.69 20.46 -36.78
N ALA A 10 -18.43 19.67 -37.81
CA ALA A 10 -17.82 18.33 -37.66
C ALA A 10 -16.38 18.43 -37.11
N ILE A 11 -15.59 19.41 -37.55
CA ILE A 11 -14.22 19.64 -37.03
C ILE A 11 -14.27 20.11 -35.59
N LEU A 12 -15.18 21.02 -35.25
CA LEU A 12 -15.35 21.50 -33.87
C LEU A 12 -15.79 20.37 -32.91
N LEU A 13 -16.73 19.52 -33.33
CA LEU A 13 -17.17 18.37 -32.54
C LEU A 13 -16.06 17.33 -32.42
N GLY A 14 -15.36 17.01 -33.51
CA GLY A 14 -14.21 16.08 -33.48
C GLY A 14 -13.05 16.59 -32.63
N GLY A 15 -12.74 17.87 -32.73
CA GLY A 15 -11.75 18.54 -31.88
C GLY A 15 -12.13 18.55 -30.39
N PHE A 16 -13.42 18.84 -30.11
CA PHE A 16 -13.93 18.82 -28.73
C PHE A 16 -13.90 17.42 -28.12
N VAL A 17 -14.32 16.39 -28.86
CA VAL A 17 -14.28 14.99 -28.43
C VAL A 17 -12.82 14.55 -28.20
N TYR A 18 -11.90 14.92 -29.11
CA TYR A 18 -10.49 14.59 -28.98
C TYR A 18 -9.85 15.24 -27.74
N LEU A 19 -10.12 16.54 -27.48
CA LEU A 19 -9.64 17.25 -26.30
C LEU A 19 -10.24 16.70 -25.02
N TYR A 20 -11.54 16.38 -25.03
CA TYR A 20 -12.24 15.79 -23.89
C TYR A 20 -11.71 14.41 -23.54
N GLU A 21 -11.53 13.56 -24.54
CA GLU A 21 -11.07 12.19 -24.33
C GLU A 21 -9.59 12.10 -23.95
N PHE A 22 -8.73 12.95 -24.53
CA PHE A 22 -7.29 12.91 -24.28
C PHE A 22 -6.85 13.68 -23.04
N GLN A 23 -7.42 14.82 -22.73
CA GLN A 23 -7.00 15.64 -21.58
C GLN A 23 -7.77 15.36 -20.30
N PHE A 24 -9.09 15.21 -20.39
CA PHE A 24 -9.91 15.02 -19.19
C PHE A 24 -9.91 13.58 -18.67
N LYS A 25 -9.95 12.58 -19.54
CA LYS A 25 -9.86 11.17 -19.11
C LYS A 25 -8.49 10.85 -18.49
N SER A 26 -7.41 11.33 -19.10
CA SER A 26 -6.06 11.07 -18.57
C SER A 26 -5.82 11.68 -17.19
N GLN A 27 -6.37 12.85 -16.90
CA GLN A 27 -6.28 13.45 -15.58
C GLN A 27 -7.15 12.73 -14.54
N GLN A 28 -8.37 12.33 -14.88
CA GLN A 28 -9.22 11.57 -13.98
C GLN A 28 -8.64 10.18 -13.66
N GLU A 29 -8.04 9.51 -14.64
CA GLU A 29 -7.36 8.23 -14.40
C GLU A 29 -6.12 8.39 -13.53
N GLN A 30 -5.34 9.45 -13.69
CA GLN A 30 -4.19 9.73 -12.84
C GLN A 30 -4.61 10.06 -11.39
N VAL A 31 -5.68 10.82 -11.21
CA VAL A 31 -6.25 11.12 -9.89
C VAL A 31 -6.77 9.83 -9.24
N LYS A 32 -7.52 9.00 -9.97
CA LYS A 32 -7.97 7.68 -9.47
C LYS A 32 -6.79 6.77 -9.14
N LYS A 33 -5.75 6.72 -9.98
CA LYS A 33 -4.53 5.93 -9.72
C LYS A 33 -3.79 6.38 -8.47
N LYS A 34 -3.73 7.70 -8.21
CA LYS A 34 -3.14 8.25 -6.98
C LYS A 34 -4.00 7.97 -5.74
N GLN A 35 -5.32 8.03 -5.86
CA GLN A 35 -6.24 7.72 -4.75
C GLN A 35 -6.23 6.23 -4.37
N GLN A 36 -5.89 5.34 -5.29
CA GLN A 36 -5.78 3.91 -5.03
C GLN A 36 -4.42 3.50 -4.43
N GLN A 37 -3.41 4.35 -4.50
CA GLN A 37 -2.09 4.05 -3.95
C GLN A 37 -2.17 3.99 -2.42
N LEU A 38 -1.67 2.89 -1.84
CA LEU A 38 -1.71 2.69 -0.38
C LEU A 38 -0.85 3.71 0.34
N PHE A 39 0.34 4.00 -0.19
CA PHE A 39 1.30 4.94 0.35
C PHE A 39 2.01 5.72 -0.75
N SER A 40 2.54 6.89 -0.42
CA SER A 40 3.23 7.79 -1.36
C SER A 40 4.74 7.89 -1.15
N PHE A 41 5.32 7.01 -0.31
CA PHE A 41 6.77 6.95 -0.10
C PHE A 41 7.42 5.93 -1.05
N LYS A 42 8.73 6.01 -1.20
CA LYS A 42 9.55 5.03 -1.90
C LYS A 42 10.29 4.13 -0.90
N GLU A 43 10.77 2.98 -1.36
CA GLU A 43 11.58 2.07 -0.56
C GLU A 43 12.77 2.79 0.12
N GLU A 44 13.45 3.68 -0.61
CA GLU A 44 14.61 4.43 -0.12
C GLU A 44 14.30 5.40 1.03
N ASP A 45 13.04 5.84 1.14
CA ASP A 45 12.58 6.74 2.20
C ASP A 45 12.38 6.03 3.54
N VAL A 46 12.29 4.70 3.54
CA VAL A 46 11.97 3.93 4.74
C VAL A 46 13.21 3.74 5.60
N LYS A 47 13.12 4.18 6.86
CA LYS A 47 14.16 4.04 7.88
C LYS A 47 13.96 2.79 8.73
N ASN A 48 12.75 2.60 9.26
CA ASN A 48 12.40 1.49 10.14
C ASN A 48 11.10 0.82 9.70
N LEU A 49 11.04 -0.49 9.89
CA LEU A 49 9.83 -1.30 9.76
C LEU A 49 9.61 -2.08 11.06
N LYS A 50 8.37 -2.11 11.53
CA LYS A 50 7.95 -3.00 12.60
C LYS A 50 6.76 -3.82 12.15
N ILE A 51 6.92 -5.12 12.13
CA ILE A 51 5.89 -6.08 11.72
C ILE A 51 5.44 -6.81 12.99
N THR A 52 4.19 -6.65 13.35
CA THR A 52 3.59 -7.29 14.52
C THR A 52 2.54 -8.28 14.04
N THR A 53 2.70 -9.54 14.38
CA THR A 53 1.72 -10.62 14.21
C THR A 53 1.25 -11.11 15.57
N PRO A 54 0.23 -11.96 15.66
CA PRO A 54 -0.19 -12.56 16.94
C PRO A 54 0.91 -13.39 17.61
N SER A 55 1.87 -13.93 16.85
CA SER A 55 2.92 -14.82 17.34
C SER A 55 4.24 -14.10 17.65
N GLU A 56 4.56 -13.05 16.92
CA GLU A 56 5.87 -12.39 17.03
C GLU A 56 5.86 -10.92 16.58
N THR A 57 6.90 -10.21 16.97
CA THR A 57 7.18 -8.85 16.50
C THR A 57 8.59 -8.79 15.94
N ILE A 58 8.71 -8.40 14.68
CA ILE A 58 9.97 -8.19 13.98
C ILE A 58 10.19 -6.69 13.81
N THR A 59 11.32 -6.20 14.26
CA THR A 59 11.73 -4.81 14.06
C THR A 59 12.98 -4.77 13.18
N LEU A 60 12.88 -4.04 12.09
CA LEU A 60 13.93 -3.87 11.10
C LEU A 60 14.36 -2.41 11.04
N GLU A 61 15.64 -2.17 10.96
CA GLU A 61 16.22 -0.84 10.83
C GLU A 61 17.20 -0.82 9.64
N ARG A 62 17.20 0.27 8.89
CA ARG A 62 18.13 0.44 7.77
C ARG A 62 19.56 0.52 8.31
N SER A 63 20.42 -0.33 7.79
CA SER A 63 21.83 -0.37 8.16
C SER A 63 22.58 0.87 7.64
N PRO A 64 23.68 1.25 8.29
CA PRO A 64 24.62 2.22 7.72
C PRO A 64 25.12 1.76 6.34
N GLU A 65 25.46 2.72 5.46
CA GLU A 65 25.92 2.44 4.07
C GLU A 65 27.18 1.54 4.01
N SER A 66 28.01 1.55 5.06
CA SER A 66 29.21 0.70 5.18
C SER A 66 28.92 -0.76 5.51
N SER A 67 27.66 -1.13 5.78
CA SER A 67 27.28 -2.49 6.18
C SER A 67 27.17 -3.41 4.98
N LYS A 68 27.40 -4.74 5.19
CA LYS A 68 27.23 -5.76 4.16
C LYS A 68 25.77 -5.96 3.73
N THR A 69 24.82 -5.75 4.67
CA THR A 69 23.39 -5.84 4.43
C THR A 69 22.75 -4.46 4.56
N LYS A 70 21.70 -4.21 3.80
CA LYS A 70 20.94 -2.95 3.84
C LYS A 70 20.07 -2.83 5.07
N TRP A 71 19.73 -3.95 5.70
CA TRP A 71 18.80 -4.03 6.81
C TRP A 71 19.37 -4.84 7.96
N LEU A 72 19.09 -4.37 9.17
CA LEU A 72 19.41 -5.02 10.44
C LEU A 72 18.09 -5.36 11.14
N MET A 73 17.92 -6.60 11.53
CA MET A 73 16.86 -7.00 12.45
C MET A 73 17.29 -6.61 13.85
N LYS A 74 16.50 -5.77 14.53
CA LYS A 74 16.73 -5.32 15.90
C LYS A 74 16.00 -6.18 16.93
N SER A 75 14.92 -6.80 16.53
CA SER A 75 14.09 -7.69 17.36
C SER A 75 13.48 -8.78 16.49
N PRO A 76 13.34 -10.01 16.97
CA PRO A 76 13.71 -10.50 18.30
C PRO A 76 15.24 -10.67 18.51
N ASP A 77 16.00 -10.80 17.43
CA ASP A 77 17.45 -10.97 17.44
C ASP A 77 18.13 -9.78 16.77
N ASN A 78 19.29 -9.36 17.31
CA ASN A 78 20.06 -8.28 16.70
C ASN A 78 21.06 -8.85 15.68
N VAL A 79 20.59 -9.15 14.47
CA VAL A 79 21.33 -9.83 13.40
C VAL A 79 21.09 -9.17 12.04
N PRO A 80 21.99 -9.34 11.04
CA PRO A 80 21.72 -8.91 9.68
C PRO A 80 20.41 -9.50 9.15
N ALA A 81 19.60 -8.67 8.51
CA ALA A 81 18.36 -9.10 7.91
C ALA A 81 18.56 -9.57 6.47
N ASN A 82 17.64 -10.38 5.98
CA ASN A 82 17.57 -10.79 4.59
C ASN A 82 17.03 -9.63 3.73
N ASP A 83 17.93 -8.95 3.02
CA ASP A 83 17.59 -7.80 2.19
C ASP A 83 16.52 -8.11 1.13
N GLY A 84 16.52 -9.33 0.57
CA GLY A 84 15.52 -9.76 -0.41
C GLY A 84 14.12 -9.88 0.19
N THR A 85 14.01 -10.43 1.39
CA THR A 85 12.73 -10.54 2.11
C THR A 85 12.19 -9.16 2.48
N VAL A 86 13.05 -8.27 2.95
CA VAL A 86 12.65 -6.89 3.29
C VAL A 86 12.27 -6.10 2.03
N ALA A 87 13.06 -6.18 0.97
CA ALA A 87 12.79 -5.52 -0.31
C ALA A 87 11.45 -5.98 -0.92
N TYR A 88 11.11 -7.26 -0.80
CA TYR A 88 9.82 -7.76 -1.29
C TYR A 88 8.64 -7.08 -0.57
N LEU A 89 8.68 -6.97 0.76
CA LEU A 89 7.64 -6.29 1.52
C LEU A 89 7.59 -4.78 1.18
N LEU A 90 8.75 -4.12 1.09
CA LEU A 90 8.82 -2.70 0.74
C LEU A 90 8.28 -2.42 -0.66
N ASN A 91 8.60 -3.28 -1.63
CA ASN A 91 8.05 -3.18 -2.98
C ASN A 91 6.52 -3.30 -2.98
N LEU A 92 5.94 -4.19 -2.18
CA LEU A 92 4.49 -4.27 -2.04
C LEU A 92 3.91 -2.98 -1.44
N LEU A 93 4.53 -2.42 -0.40
CA LEU A 93 4.08 -1.19 0.24
C LEU A 93 4.15 0.01 -0.72
N GLU A 94 5.17 0.09 -1.56
CA GLU A 94 5.36 1.17 -2.54
C GLU A 94 4.45 1.04 -3.76
N THR A 95 4.30 -0.17 -4.32
CA THR A 95 3.69 -0.37 -5.64
C THR A 95 2.25 -0.82 -5.61
N GLN A 96 1.81 -1.49 -4.53
CA GLN A 96 0.46 -2.02 -4.47
C GLN A 96 -0.58 -0.91 -4.28
N LYS A 97 -1.71 -1.12 -4.93
CA LYS A 97 -2.87 -0.24 -4.85
C LYS A 97 -4.00 -0.95 -4.13
N SER A 98 -4.89 -0.17 -3.55
CA SER A 98 -6.17 -0.71 -3.11
C SER A 98 -6.99 -1.09 -4.33
N GLU A 99 -7.49 -2.31 -4.35
CA GLU A 99 -8.44 -2.75 -5.39
C GLU A 99 -9.77 -2.02 -5.23
N ARG A 100 -10.19 -1.84 -4.00
CA ARG A 100 -11.45 -1.19 -3.64
C ARG A 100 -11.37 -0.59 -2.25
N THR A 101 -12.02 0.56 -2.06
CA THR A 101 -12.25 1.17 -0.76
C THR A 101 -13.71 0.97 -0.36
N LEU A 102 -13.92 0.53 0.87
CA LEU A 102 -15.22 0.27 1.47
C LEU A 102 -15.43 1.24 2.65
N PRO A 103 -16.51 2.01 2.69
CA PRO A 103 -16.89 2.72 3.90
C PRO A 103 -17.34 1.71 4.96
N ALA A 104 -16.90 1.89 6.20
CA ALA A 104 -17.28 1.06 7.32
C ALA A 104 -17.40 1.92 8.56
N THR A 105 -18.18 1.45 9.54
CA THR A 105 -18.20 2.02 10.87
C THR A 105 -17.12 1.35 11.73
N GLU A 106 -16.72 2.02 12.80
CA GLU A 106 -15.73 1.47 13.73
C GLU A 106 -16.20 0.15 14.36
N SER A 107 -17.51 -0.01 14.56
CA SER A 107 -18.11 -1.27 15.06
C SER A 107 -17.92 -2.44 14.08
N GLN A 108 -17.93 -2.19 12.77
CA GLN A 108 -17.79 -3.19 11.73
C GLN A 108 -16.34 -3.65 11.49
N LEU A 109 -15.34 -2.97 12.03
CA LEU A 109 -13.93 -3.35 11.87
C LEU A 109 -13.64 -4.78 12.33
N GLY A 110 -14.39 -5.30 13.31
CA GLY A 110 -14.30 -6.70 13.75
C GLY A 110 -14.68 -7.70 12.66
N GLU A 111 -15.69 -7.36 11.82
CA GLU A 111 -16.15 -8.20 10.72
C GLU A 111 -15.09 -8.36 9.62
N PHE A 112 -14.21 -7.36 9.49
CA PHE A 112 -13.08 -7.38 8.55
C PHE A 112 -11.79 -7.96 9.17
N GLY A 113 -11.83 -8.38 10.45
CA GLY A 113 -10.64 -8.88 11.17
C GLY A 113 -9.64 -7.78 11.53
N LEU A 114 -10.05 -6.52 11.52
CA LEU A 114 -9.17 -5.37 11.77
C LEU A 114 -9.04 -5.01 13.25
N LYS A 115 -9.94 -5.52 14.11
CA LYS A 115 -9.81 -5.43 15.58
C LYS A 115 -8.84 -6.48 16.14
N GLN A 116 -8.69 -7.61 15.45
CA GLN A 116 -7.71 -8.65 15.75
C GLN A 116 -6.97 -8.99 14.43
N PRO A 117 -6.05 -8.14 14.00
CA PRO A 117 -5.41 -8.24 12.70
C PRO A 117 -4.47 -9.44 12.61
N GLN A 118 -4.29 -9.96 11.38
CA GLN A 118 -3.25 -10.94 11.07
C GLN A 118 -1.86 -10.34 11.23
N ALA A 119 -1.72 -9.06 10.86
CA ALA A 119 -0.50 -8.31 11.08
C ALA A 119 -0.76 -6.80 11.09
N THR A 120 0.16 -6.10 11.73
CA THR A 120 0.30 -4.65 11.66
C THR A 120 1.71 -4.33 11.19
N ILE A 121 1.84 -3.47 10.19
CA ILE A 121 3.11 -3.00 9.66
C ILE A 121 3.21 -1.51 9.97
N ASP A 122 4.07 -1.15 10.91
CA ASP A 122 4.41 0.24 11.21
C ASP A 122 5.66 0.62 10.39
N ILE A 123 5.59 1.74 9.69
CA ILE A 123 6.62 2.23 8.78
C ILE A 123 7.07 3.61 9.28
N THR A 124 8.37 3.78 9.51
CA THR A 124 8.96 5.08 9.85
C THR A 124 9.88 5.51 8.72
N LEU A 125 9.65 6.71 8.19
CA LEU A 125 10.44 7.29 7.11
C LEU A 125 11.65 8.07 7.64
N ASN A 126 12.62 8.37 6.77
CA ASN A 126 13.81 9.16 7.09
C ASN A 126 13.45 10.55 7.66
N ASN A 127 12.35 11.15 7.20
CA ASN A 127 11.83 12.44 7.69
C ASN A 127 10.99 12.33 8.98
N GLN A 128 11.05 11.20 9.69
CA GLN A 128 10.28 10.87 10.90
C GLN A 128 8.77 10.71 10.70
N LYS A 129 8.25 10.84 9.48
CA LYS A 129 6.85 10.57 9.19
C LYS A 129 6.55 9.09 9.41
N GLN A 130 5.43 8.81 10.03
CA GLN A 130 4.98 7.45 10.30
C GLN A 130 3.78 7.10 9.41
N SER A 131 3.75 5.87 8.99
CA SER A 131 2.63 5.25 8.28
C SER A 131 2.37 3.87 8.87
N LYS A 132 1.14 3.38 8.71
CA LYS A 132 0.73 2.09 9.25
C LYS A 132 -0.18 1.37 8.27
N LEU A 133 -0.01 0.06 8.16
CA LEU A 133 -0.93 -0.83 7.45
C LEU A 133 -1.38 -1.92 8.42
N VAL A 134 -2.68 -2.01 8.65
CA VAL A 134 -3.29 -3.11 9.41
C VAL A 134 -3.89 -4.08 8.42
N LEU A 135 -3.54 -5.36 8.53
CA LEU A 135 -4.02 -6.45 7.68
C LEU A 135 -5.04 -7.30 8.43
N GLY A 136 -6.27 -7.29 7.97
CA GLY A 136 -7.37 -8.08 8.49
C GLY A 136 -7.47 -9.45 7.82
N LYS A 137 -8.66 -10.05 7.85
CA LYS A 137 -8.92 -11.34 7.25
C LYS A 137 -9.01 -11.29 5.72
N GLN A 138 -9.04 -12.45 5.10
CA GLN A 138 -9.28 -12.59 3.66
C GLN A 138 -10.69 -12.12 3.28
N SER A 139 -10.82 -11.55 2.07
CA SER A 139 -12.11 -11.24 1.47
C SER A 139 -12.92 -12.51 1.22
N PHE A 140 -14.23 -12.35 1.03
CA PHE A 140 -15.14 -13.47 0.83
C PHE A 140 -14.73 -14.39 -0.34
N ASP A 141 -14.19 -13.83 -1.42
CA ASP A 141 -13.71 -14.57 -2.59
C ASP A 141 -12.26 -15.07 -2.46
N ASN A 142 -11.63 -14.89 -1.30
CA ASN A 142 -10.25 -15.29 -0.99
C ASN A 142 -9.16 -14.70 -1.91
N ARG A 143 -9.46 -13.65 -2.66
CA ARG A 143 -8.50 -13.00 -3.58
C ARG A 143 -7.74 -11.85 -2.94
N PHE A 144 -8.33 -11.21 -1.95
CA PHE A 144 -7.81 -10.01 -1.30
C PHE A 144 -7.77 -10.17 0.21
N LEU A 145 -7.11 -9.21 0.87
CA LEU A 145 -7.21 -9.00 2.32
C LEU A 145 -7.94 -7.68 2.57
N TYR A 146 -8.75 -7.65 3.62
CA TYR A 146 -9.19 -6.39 4.18
C TYR A 146 -8.03 -5.72 4.89
N ALA A 147 -7.87 -4.43 4.70
CA ALA A 147 -6.79 -3.66 5.32
C ALA A 147 -7.25 -2.27 5.69
N GLN A 148 -6.50 -1.61 6.55
CA GLN A 148 -6.68 -0.22 6.92
C GLN A 148 -5.32 0.49 6.90
N ASN A 149 -5.22 1.60 6.16
CA ASN A 149 -4.03 2.44 6.08
C ASN A 149 -4.31 3.89 6.46
N GLN A 150 -5.60 4.24 6.63
CA GLN A 150 -6.07 5.53 7.12
C GLN A 150 -6.96 5.28 8.33
N PHE A 151 -6.63 5.92 9.44
CA PHE A 151 -7.27 5.65 10.74
C PHE A 151 -8.16 6.80 11.22
N ALA A 152 -8.12 7.95 10.55
CA ALA A 152 -8.99 9.06 10.87
C ALA A 152 -10.41 8.75 10.41
N ALA A 153 -11.36 8.84 11.32
CA ALA A 153 -12.78 8.79 10.96
C ALA A 153 -13.13 10.00 10.08
N LYS A 154 -13.96 9.78 9.08
CA LYS A 154 -14.51 10.85 8.27
C LYS A 154 -15.52 11.67 9.06
N PRO A 155 -15.91 12.88 8.59
CA PRO A 155 -16.91 13.72 9.25
C PRO A 155 -18.26 13.01 9.48
N ASP A 156 -18.58 12.01 8.66
CA ASP A 156 -19.78 11.17 8.78
C ASP A 156 -19.64 10.01 9.79
N GLY A 157 -18.49 9.92 10.50
CA GLY A 157 -18.19 8.86 11.45
C GLY A 157 -17.73 7.54 10.79
N ASN A 158 -17.62 7.49 9.48
CA ASN A 158 -17.11 6.31 8.77
C ASN A 158 -15.58 6.26 8.78
N VAL A 159 -15.06 5.04 8.79
CA VAL A 159 -13.65 4.73 8.56
C VAL A 159 -13.50 4.05 7.20
N GLU A 160 -12.30 4.07 6.65
CA GLU A 160 -12.02 3.42 5.38
C GLU A 160 -11.39 2.05 5.60
N VAL A 161 -11.97 1.05 4.93
CA VAL A 161 -11.40 -0.29 4.79
C VAL A 161 -11.05 -0.48 3.32
N VAL A 162 -9.84 -0.92 3.04
CA VAL A 162 -9.37 -1.15 1.67
C VAL A 162 -9.16 -2.64 1.41
N LEU A 163 -9.34 -3.04 0.16
CA LEU A 163 -8.96 -4.38 -0.30
C LEU A 163 -7.55 -4.31 -0.89
N VAL A 164 -6.64 -5.11 -0.34
CA VAL A 164 -5.24 -5.19 -0.78
C VAL A 164 -4.91 -6.59 -1.28
N SER A 165 -3.85 -6.69 -2.08
CA SER A 165 -3.39 -7.97 -2.63
C SER A 165 -3.06 -8.98 -1.53
N LYS A 166 -3.46 -10.23 -1.74
CA LYS A 166 -3.12 -11.38 -0.88
C LYS A 166 -1.60 -11.59 -0.75
N LYS A 167 -0.79 -11.03 -1.67
CA LYS A 167 0.68 -11.06 -1.59
C LYS A 167 1.23 -10.48 -0.27
N PHE A 168 0.50 -9.58 0.37
CA PHE A 168 0.87 -9.11 1.72
C PHE A 168 0.86 -10.24 2.75
N GLN A 169 -0.07 -11.17 2.67
CA GLN A 169 -0.08 -12.34 3.55
C GLN A 169 1.16 -13.21 3.33
N ASP A 170 1.55 -13.43 2.07
CA ASP A 170 2.76 -14.19 1.74
C ASP A 170 4.03 -13.47 2.20
N ALA A 171 4.02 -12.13 2.17
CA ALA A 171 5.15 -11.32 2.63
C ALA A 171 5.37 -11.38 4.14
N ILE A 172 4.29 -11.45 4.94
CA ILE A 172 4.36 -11.43 6.41
C ILE A 172 4.35 -12.82 7.04
N ASN A 173 3.78 -13.82 6.36
CA ASN A 173 3.65 -15.19 6.88
C ASN A 173 4.91 -16.00 6.61
N ARG A 174 6.05 -15.48 7.09
CA ARG A 174 7.38 -16.06 6.95
C ARG A 174 7.91 -16.48 8.31
N SER A 175 8.69 -17.55 8.33
CA SER A 175 9.43 -17.94 9.52
C SER A 175 10.50 -16.90 9.85
N LEU A 176 10.86 -16.79 11.14
CA LEU A 176 11.90 -15.85 11.58
C LEU A 176 13.23 -16.05 10.83
N SER A 177 13.56 -17.30 10.46
CA SER A 177 14.77 -17.63 9.69
C SER A 177 14.78 -17.02 8.29
N GLU A 178 13.63 -16.82 7.65
CA GLU A 178 13.54 -16.18 6.32
C GLU A 178 13.78 -14.67 6.36
N TRP A 179 13.63 -14.07 7.54
CA TRP A 179 13.94 -12.64 7.77
C TRP A 179 15.41 -12.38 8.08
N LYS A 180 16.17 -13.41 8.43
CA LYS A 180 17.61 -13.33 8.73
C LYS A 180 18.44 -13.51 7.46
N ALA A 181 19.57 -12.80 7.38
CA ALA A 181 20.54 -13.05 6.33
C ALA A 181 21.13 -14.47 6.48
N VAL A 182 21.36 -15.13 5.36
CA VAL A 182 22.09 -16.40 5.35
C VAL A 182 23.56 -16.11 5.56
N GLU A 183 24.15 -16.68 6.62
CA GLU A 183 25.59 -16.63 6.82
C GLU A 183 26.29 -17.48 5.73
N ASN A 184 27.08 -16.81 4.87
CA ASN A 184 27.97 -17.45 3.89
C ASN A 184 29.38 -17.46 4.45
#